data_a1a3638f70e7ff14992544608dc502c6
#
_entry.id   a1a3638f70e7ff14992544608dc502c6
#
_cell.length_a   1.000
_cell.length_b   1.000
_cell.length_c   1.000
_cell.angle_alpha   90.00
_cell.angle_beta   90.00
_cell.angle_gamma   90.00
#
_symmetry.space_group_name_H-M   'P 1'
#
loop_
_entity.id
_entity.type
_entity.pdbx_description
1 polymer ?
#
loop_
_entity_poly.entity_id
_entity_poly.type
_entity_poly.pdbx_seq_one_letter_code
_entity_poly.pdbx_strand_id
1 'polypeptide(L)'
;MRTVFGIAAVLAVILMIGAAPCIAQSDTSEYVIVANKQMQGASINVTALKGIYLREVRNWGNGGGEIIPVDLSSANSFYQNLFGKSYVQMQAYWLNMRIKYSVDLPVSKKDAESVKQFIADNKGAIGFLKNSDIDDRVKVLKLIN
;
A
#
# COMPACT_ATOMS: atom_id res chain seq x y z
N MET A 1 39.94 -22.75 -70.30
CA MET A 1 40.18 -23.59 -69.08
C MET A 1 40.74 -22.73 -67.97
N ARG A 2 39.99 -22.20 -67.13
CA ARG A 2 40.42 -21.75 -65.83
C ARG A 2 39.18 -21.47 -65.01
N THR A 3 38.90 -22.35 -64.08
CA THR A 3 37.91 -22.24 -63.06
C THR A 3 38.29 -21.14 -62.09
N VAL A 4 37.42 -20.15 -61.93
CA VAL A 4 37.57 -19.14 -60.89
C VAL A 4 36.58 -19.51 -59.83
N PHE A 5 37.11 -19.93 -58.70
CA PHE A 5 36.32 -20.17 -57.45
C PHE A 5 35.93 -18.82 -56.83
N GLY A 6 34.69 -18.50 -56.93
CA GLY A 6 34.13 -17.38 -56.15
C GLY A 6 33.83 -17.83 -54.77
N ILE A 7 34.57 -17.34 -53.80
CA ILE A 7 34.30 -17.52 -52.39
C ILE A 7 33.19 -16.57 -52.01
N ALA A 8 31.99 -17.09 -51.82
CA ALA A 8 30.90 -16.35 -51.23
C ALA A 8 31.09 -16.26 -49.71
N ALA A 9 31.51 -15.11 -49.23
CA ALA A 9 31.55 -14.81 -47.81
C ALA A 9 30.11 -14.58 -47.32
N VAL A 10 29.58 -15.56 -46.61
CA VAL A 10 28.32 -15.42 -45.88
C VAL A 10 28.60 -14.64 -44.61
N LEU A 11 28.22 -13.36 -44.61
CA LEU A 11 28.21 -12.54 -43.39
C LEU A 11 27.00 -12.95 -42.57
N ALA A 12 27.23 -13.77 -41.56
CA ALA A 12 26.24 -14.02 -40.53
C ALA A 12 26.12 -12.80 -39.63
N VAL A 13 25.12 -11.98 -39.84
CA VAL A 13 24.74 -10.92 -38.92
C VAL A 13 24.06 -11.57 -37.75
N ILE A 14 24.79 -11.77 -36.66
CA ILE A 14 24.22 -12.17 -35.35
C ILE A 14 23.53 -10.94 -34.78
N LEU A 15 22.21 -10.91 -34.92
CA LEU A 15 21.36 -9.94 -34.23
C LEU A 15 21.35 -10.32 -32.76
N MET A 16 22.23 -9.71 -31.96
CA MET A 16 22.13 -9.76 -30.50
C MET A 16 20.87 -8.99 -30.12
N ILE A 17 19.77 -9.72 -29.93
CA ILE A 17 18.61 -9.21 -29.23
C ILE A 17 19.02 -9.12 -27.76
N GLY A 18 19.51 -7.95 -27.38
CA GLY A 18 19.71 -7.61 -25.97
C GLY A 18 18.34 -7.65 -25.28
N ALA A 19 18.07 -8.74 -24.60
CA ALA A 19 17.02 -8.76 -23.62
C ALA A 19 17.39 -7.74 -22.55
N ALA A 20 16.81 -6.54 -22.63
CA ALA A 20 16.85 -5.60 -21.52
C ALA A 20 16.28 -6.32 -20.31
N PRO A 21 16.96 -6.34 -19.16
CA PRO A 21 16.33 -6.82 -17.95
C PRO A 21 15.13 -5.93 -17.72
N CYS A 22 13.95 -6.51 -17.82
CA CYS A 22 12.73 -5.93 -17.31
C CYS A 22 12.96 -5.86 -15.81
N ILE A 23 13.48 -4.72 -15.33
CA ILE A 23 13.45 -4.40 -13.91
C ILE A 23 11.97 -4.29 -13.63
N ALA A 24 11.40 -5.36 -13.11
CA ALA A 24 10.11 -5.29 -12.45
C ALA A 24 10.30 -4.27 -11.34
N GLN A 25 9.90 -3.02 -11.60
CA GLN A 25 9.61 -2.09 -10.53
C GLN A 25 8.56 -2.82 -9.70
N SER A 26 8.98 -3.30 -8.54
CA SER A 26 8.05 -3.74 -7.54
C SER A 26 7.17 -2.51 -7.29
N ASP A 27 5.96 -2.54 -7.84
CA ASP A 27 4.89 -1.62 -7.47
C ASP A 27 4.62 -1.84 -5.98
N THR A 28 5.43 -1.20 -5.16
CA THR A 28 5.34 -1.24 -3.70
C THR A 28 4.13 -0.45 -3.21
N SER A 29 3.33 0.09 -4.11
CA SER A 29 2.17 0.87 -3.72
C SER A 29 0.95 0.62 -4.59
N GLU A 30 0.45 -0.62 -4.57
CA GLU A 30 -0.93 -0.87 -5.00
C GLU A 30 -1.89 -0.01 -4.16
N TYR A 31 -1.53 0.26 -2.90
CA TYR A 31 -2.30 1.05 -1.95
C TYR A 31 -1.58 2.34 -1.57
N VAL A 32 -2.35 3.40 -1.44
CA VAL A 32 -1.94 4.69 -0.89
C VAL A 32 -2.66 4.95 0.43
N ILE A 33 -2.01 5.67 1.32
CA ILE A 33 -2.58 6.02 2.62
C ILE A 33 -3.48 7.24 2.47
N VAL A 34 -4.67 7.14 3.02
CA VAL A 34 -5.69 8.20 2.96
C VAL A 34 -6.20 8.53 4.35
N ALA A 35 -6.56 9.78 4.56
CA ALA A 35 -7.09 10.27 5.81
C ALA A 35 -8.22 11.29 5.57
N ASN A 36 -8.90 11.66 6.65
CA ASN A 36 -9.87 12.74 6.60
C ASN A 36 -9.19 14.06 6.18
N LYS A 37 -9.87 14.87 5.38
CA LYS A 37 -9.35 16.15 4.87
C LYS A 37 -8.94 17.14 5.95
N GLN A 38 -9.54 17.06 7.12
CA GLN A 38 -9.24 17.94 8.25
C GLN A 38 -7.98 17.51 9.03
N MET A 39 -7.43 16.35 8.74
CA MET A 39 -6.17 15.90 9.33
C MET A 39 -5.04 16.86 8.93
N GLN A 40 -4.26 17.28 9.92
CA GLN A 40 -3.08 18.12 9.69
C GLN A 40 -1.90 17.30 9.17
N GLY A 41 -1.07 17.92 8.34
CA GLY A 41 0.07 17.27 7.71
C GLY A 41 -0.28 16.60 6.37
N ALA A 42 0.75 16.31 5.61
CA ALA A 42 0.64 15.73 4.26
C ALA A 42 1.41 14.41 4.13
N SER A 43 2.00 13.92 5.22
CA SER A 43 2.79 12.70 5.22
C SER A 43 2.62 11.95 6.54
N ILE A 44 2.91 10.66 6.47
CA ILE A 44 2.99 9.78 7.63
C ILE A 44 4.20 8.87 7.48
N ASN A 45 4.89 8.61 8.57
CA ASN A 45 6.03 7.70 8.51
C ASN A 45 5.57 6.24 8.69
N VAL A 46 6.32 5.32 8.10
CA VAL A 46 6.00 3.88 8.11
C VAL A 46 5.87 3.35 9.52
N THR A 47 6.73 3.77 10.44
CA THR A 47 6.69 3.32 11.85
C THR A 47 5.42 3.79 12.55
N ALA A 48 5.02 5.04 12.34
CA ALA A 48 3.76 5.57 12.89
C ALA A 48 2.55 4.85 12.30
N LEU A 49 2.53 4.60 10.99
CA LEU A 49 1.47 3.84 10.33
C LEU A 49 1.35 2.42 10.90
N LYS A 50 2.48 1.73 11.08
CA LYS A 50 2.50 0.41 11.72
C LYS A 50 1.93 0.46 13.13
N GLY A 51 2.37 1.43 13.95
CA GLY A 51 1.88 1.62 15.31
C GLY A 51 0.37 1.87 15.38
N ILE A 52 -0.18 2.58 14.41
CA ILE A 52 -1.63 2.81 14.31
C ILE A 52 -2.39 1.49 14.09
N TYR A 53 -1.98 0.69 13.10
CA TYR A 53 -2.65 -0.59 12.82
C TYR A 53 -2.35 -1.67 13.86
N LEU A 54 -1.23 -1.59 14.57
CA LEU A 54 -0.95 -2.43 15.74
C LEU A 54 -1.69 -1.94 17.00
N ARG A 55 -2.42 -0.82 16.93
CA ARG A 55 -3.12 -0.18 18.04
C ARG A 55 -2.21 0.26 19.20
N GLU A 56 -0.95 0.46 18.92
CA GLU A 56 0.05 1.04 19.84
C GLU A 56 -0.04 2.57 19.86
N VAL A 57 -0.31 3.18 18.71
CA VAL A 57 -0.54 4.62 18.53
C VAL A 57 -2.03 4.84 18.31
N ARG A 58 -2.68 5.52 19.25
CA ARG A 58 -4.14 5.68 19.28
C ARG A 58 -4.63 7.12 19.18
N ASN A 59 -3.75 8.09 19.31
CA ASN A 59 -4.10 9.50 19.23
C ASN A 59 -3.17 10.23 18.26
N TRP A 60 -3.74 11.17 17.52
CA TRP A 60 -2.97 12.12 16.74
C TRP A 60 -2.22 13.06 17.71
N GLY A 61 -0.95 13.29 17.45
CA GLY A 61 -0.18 14.26 18.20
C GLY A 61 -0.81 15.68 18.15
N ASN A 62 -0.39 16.55 19.05
CA ASN A 62 -0.80 17.95 19.07
C ASN A 62 -2.32 18.21 19.22
N GLY A 63 -3.00 17.36 19.95
CA GLY A 63 -4.44 17.53 20.22
C GLY A 63 -5.37 17.11 19.08
N GLY A 64 -4.85 16.38 18.09
CA GLY A 64 -5.61 15.93 16.93
C GLY A 64 -6.71 14.86 17.20
N GLY A 65 -6.86 14.43 18.46
CA GLY A 65 -7.89 13.47 18.85
C GLY A 65 -7.54 12.00 18.58
N GLU A 66 -8.53 11.13 18.73
CA GLU A 66 -8.37 9.70 18.54
C GLU A 66 -8.16 9.33 17.07
N ILE A 67 -7.26 8.36 16.84
CA ILE A 67 -7.03 7.77 15.52
C ILE A 67 -7.99 6.60 15.32
N ILE A 68 -8.71 6.63 14.21
CA ILE A 68 -9.64 5.57 13.81
C ILE A 68 -9.07 4.89 12.57
N PRO A 69 -8.30 3.80 12.72
CA PRO A 69 -7.80 3.06 11.56
C PRO A 69 -8.94 2.32 10.87
N VAL A 70 -8.98 2.44 9.56
CA VAL A 70 -9.97 1.77 8.71
C VAL A 70 -9.30 0.63 7.97
N ASP A 71 -9.91 -0.54 8.06
CA ASP A 71 -9.48 -1.76 7.40
C ASP A 71 -10.32 -2.03 6.15
N LEU A 72 -9.68 -2.51 5.10
CA LEU A 72 -10.33 -2.99 3.88
C LEU A 72 -10.15 -4.51 3.81
N SER A 73 -11.25 -5.25 3.96
CA SER A 73 -11.24 -6.71 4.13
C SER A 73 -10.65 -7.51 2.95
N SER A 74 -10.55 -6.90 1.77
CA SER A 74 -9.96 -7.52 0.57
C SER A 74 -8.46 -7.27 0.37
N ALA A 75 -7.83 -6.50 1.26
CA ALA A 75 -6.49 -5.94 1.03
C ALA A 75 -5.37 -6.76 1.67
N ASN A 76 -5.31 -8.06 1.40
CA ASN A 76 -4.27 -8.93 1.95
C ASN A 76 -2.85 -8.44 1.60
N SER A 77 -2.62 -7.95 0.39
CA SER A 77 -1.31 -7.45 -0.07
C SER A 77 -0.82 -6.24 0.73
N PHE A 78 -1.72 -5.37 1.20
CA PHE A 78 -1.35 -4.25 2.06
C PHE A 78 -0.69 -4.75 3.36
N TYR A 79 -1.30 -5.73 4.02
CA TYR A 79 -0.77 -6.28 5.27
C TYR A 79 0.50 -7.10 5.06
N GLN A 80 0.59 -7.84 3.97
CA GLN A 80 1.82 -8.55 3.60
C GLN A 80 2.98 -7.58 3.40
N ASN A 81 2.75 -6.49 2.68
CA ASN A 81 3.80 -5.50 2.40
C ASN A 81 4.20 -4.71 3.65
N LEU A 82 3.23 -4.32 4.48
CA LEU A 82 3.49 -3.48 5.65
C LEU A 82 4.02 -4.27 6.85
N PHE A 83 3.49 -5.49 7.10
CA PHE A 83 3.75 -6.27 8.31
C PHE A 83 4.40 -7.63 8.05
N GLY A 84 4.50 -8.09 6.79
CA GLY A 84 4.87 -9.47 6.48
C GLY A 84 3.84 -10.50 6.97
N LYS A 85 2.59 -10.10 7.18
CA LYS A 85 1.51 -10.91 7.72
C LYS A 85 0.31 -10.92 6.78
N SER A 86 -0.37 -12.07 6.71
CA SER A 86 -1.65 -12.14 6.00
C SER A 86 -2.74 -11.37 6.72
N TYR A 87 -3.82 -11.04 6.01
CA TYR A 87 -4.99 -10.41 6.61
C TYR A 87 -5.56 -11.24 7.78
N VAL A 88 -5.63 -12.57 7.63
CA VAL A 88 -6.11 -13.48 8.70
C VAL A 88 -5.21 -13.41 9.95
N GLN A 89 -3.89 -13.33 9.77
CA GLN A 89 -2.96 -13.17 10.89
C GLN A 89 -3.14 -11.83 11.58
N MET A 90 -3.41 -10.76 10.83
CA MET A 90 -3.73 -9.45 11.42
C MET A 90 -5.05 -9.46 12.19
N GLN A 91 -6.08 -10.11 11.68
CA GLN A 91 -7.35 -10.28 12.41
C GLN A 91 -7.16 -11.02 13.73
N ALA A 92 -6.38 -12.10 13.74
CA ALA A 92 -6.05 -12.84 14.96
C ALA A 92 -5.27 -11.98 15.97
N TYR A 93 -4.32 -11.17 15.49
CA TYR A 93 -3.59 -10.21 16.32
C TYR A 93 -4.55 -9.20 16.96
N TRP A 94 -5.42 -8.56 16.19
CA TRP A 94 -6.38 -7.57 16.70
C TRP A 94 -7.36 -8.18 17.71
N LEU A 95 -7.84 -9.40 17.46
CA LEU A 95 -8.71 -10.09 18.41
C LEU A 95 -8.00 -10.32 19.75
N ASN A 96 -6.74 -10.73 19.73
CA ASN A 96 -5.94 -10.86 20.93
C ASN A 96 -5.76 -9.52 21.69
N MET A 97 -5.51 -8.44 20.95
CA MET A 97 -5.39 -7.10 21.52
C MET A 97 -6.68 -6.66 22.19
N ARG A 98 -7.82 -6.93 21.58
CA ARG A 98 -9.13 -6.64 22.15
C ARG A 98 -9.38 -7.42 23.44
N ILE A 99 -9.10 -8.73 23.43
CA ILE A 99 -9.33 -9.60 24.58
C ILE A 99 -8.42 -9.21 25.76
N LYS A 100 -7.15 -8.95 25.51
CA LYS A 100 -6.16 -8.68 26.56
C LYS A 100 -6.20 -7.24 27.09
N TYR A 101 -6.46 -6.28 26.23
CA TYR A 101 -6.26 -4.86 26.52
C TYR A 101 -7.50 -4.00 26.30
N SER A 102 -8.62 -4.61 25.93
CA SER A 102 -9.88 -3.91 25.61
C SER A 102 -9.71 -2.80 24.56
N VAL A 103 -8.83 -3.02 23.60
CA VAL A 103 -8.53 -2.07 22.54
C VAL A 103 -9.52 -2.25 21.39
N ASP A 104 -10.04 -1.15 20.87
CA ASP A 104 -10.90 -1.18 19.70
C ASP A 104 -10.16 -1.64 18.45
N LEU A 105 -10.81 -2.48 17.68
CA LEU A 105 -10.27 -2.98 16.41
C LEU A 105 -10.32 -1.89 15.34
N PRO A 106 -9.50 -1.99 14.28
CA PRO A 106 -9.72 -1.22 13.08
C PRO A 106 -11.13 -1.40 12.53
N VAL A 107 -11.73 -0.32 12.03
CA VAL A 107 -13.08 -0.36 11.47
C VAL A 107 -13.04 -1.05 10.12
N SER A 108 -13.59 -2.24 10.01
CA SER A 108 -13.58 -3.01 8.78
C SER A 108 -14.63 -2.53 7.79
N LYS A 109 -14.23 -2.33 6.53
CA LYS A 109 -15.09 -2.00 5.40
C LYS A 109 -14.90 -3.02 4.28
N LYS A 110 -15.97 -3.27 3.54
CA LYS A 110 -15.98 -4.30 2.49
C LYS A 110 -15.45 -3.81 1.14
N ASP A 111 -15.50 -2.52 0.88
CA ASP A 111 -15.15 -1.91 -0.40
C ASP A 111 -14.58 -0.50 -0.24
N ALA A 112 -13.94 -0.02 -1.30
CA ALA A 112 -13.31 1.30 -1.35
C ALA A 112 -14.30 2.45 -1.14
N GLU A 113 -15.51 2.32 -1.63
CA GLU A 113 -16.54 3.35 -1.49
C GLU A 113 -16.92 3.55 -0.01
N SER A 114 -17.13 2.45 0.71
CA SER A 114 -17.40 2.48 2.15
C SER A 114 -16.22 3.03 2.97
N VAL A 115 -14.98 2.74 2.56
CA VAL A 115 -13.78 3.31 3.18
C VAL A 115 -13.76 4.83 3.02
N LYS A 116 -13.93 5.32 1.79
CA LYS A 116 -13.94 6.77 1.49
C LYS A 116 -15.00 7.53 2.27
N GLN A 117 -16.23 7.00 2.27
CA GLN A 117 -17.33 7.61 2.99
C GLN A 117 -17.05 7.68 4.49
N PHE A 118 -16.59 6.58 5.08
CA PHE A 118 -16.27 6.55 6.50
C PHE A 118 -15.14 7.54 6.87
N ILE A 119 -14.09 7.60 6.07
CA ILE A 119 -12.97 8.54 6.29
C ILE A 119 -13.45 9.99 6.16
N ALA A 120 -14.31 10.29 5.19
CA ALA A 120 -14.85 11.64 5.00
C ALA A 120 -15.68 12.10 6.19
N ASP A 121 -16.44 11.19 6.81
CA ASP A 121 -17.37 11.48 7.91
C ASP A 121 -16.68 11.52 9.29
N ASN A 122 -15.46 11.01 9.41
CA ASN A 122 -14.77 10.87 10.70
C ASN A 122 -13.39 11.54 10.69
N LYS A 123 -13.24 12.61 11.47
CA LYS A 123 -12.02 13.48 11.49
C LYS A 123 -10.74 12.74 11.84
N GLY A 124 -10.79 11.74 12.70
CA GLY A 124 -9.63 10.95 13.13
C GLY A 124 -9.32 9.75 12.23
N ALA A 125 -10.11 9.52 11.17
CA ALA A 125 -10.01 8.32 10.36
C ALA A 125 -8.79 8.35 9.42
N ILE A 126 -8.12 7.20 9.37
CA ILE A 126 -7.03 6.89 8.44
C ILE A 126 -7.25 5.50 7.87
N GLY A 127 -6.96 5.34 6.60
CA GLY A 127 -7.11 4.07 5.90
C GLY A 127 -6.16 3.99 4.71
N PHE A 128 -6.44 3.07 3.83
CA PHE A 128 -5.69 2.87 2.60
C PHE A 128 -6.64 2.46 1.48
N LEU A 129 -6.31 2.87 0.28
CA LEU A 129 -7.06 2.59 -0.94
C LEU A 129 -6.10 2.32 -2.09
N LYS A 130 -6.57 1.61 -3.11
CA LYS A 130 -5.86 1.57 -4.39
C LYS A 130 -5.82 2.98 -4.99
N ASN A 131 -4.73 3.31 -5.67
CA ASN A 131 -4.60 4.62 -6.30
C ASN A 131 -5.74 4.93 -7.26
N SER A 132 -6.28 3.90 -7.94
CA SER A 132 -7.44 4.02 -8.84
C SER A 132 -8.75 4.40 -8.18
N ASP A 133 -8.88 4.17 -6.86
CA ASP A 133 -10.12 4.37 -6.11
C ASP A 133 -10.20 5.73 -5.39
N ILE A 134 -9.13 6.52 -5.48
CA ILE A 134 -9.03 7.82 -4.80
C ILE A 134 -9.89 8.86 -5.50
N ASP A 135 -10.59 9.66 -4.70
CA ASP A 135 -11.30 10.84 -5.13
C ASP A 135 -11.13 12.01 -4.13
N ASP A 136 -11.84 13.10 -4.37
CA ASP A 136 -11.73 14.34 -3.61
C ASP A 136 -12.32 14.30 -2.19
N ARG A 137 -12.93 13.19 -1.76
CA ARG A 137 -13.49 13.03 -0.41
C ARG A 137 -12.41 12.77 0.65
N VAL A 138 -11.27 12.27 0.24
CA VAL A 138 -10.18 11.89 1.13
C VAL A 138 -8.90 12.65 0.81
N LYS A 139 -8.01 12.73 1.79
CA LYS A 139 -6.69 13.31 1.66
C LYS A 139 -5.66 12.19 1.54
N VAL A 140 -4.82 12.25 0.51
CA VAL A 140 -3.69 11.32 0.36
C VAL A 140 -2.53 11.77 1.25
N LEU A 141 -1.96 10.84 2.00
CA LEU A 141 -0.77 11.06 2.80
C LEU A 141 0.43 10.40 2.13
N LYS A 142 1.51 11.16 2.01
CA LYS A 142 2.78 10.60 1.53
C LYS A 142 3.38 9.71 2.62
N LEU A 143 3.65 8.46 2.27
CA LEU A 143 4.36 7.54 3.15
C LEU A 143 5.87 7.85 3.09
N ILE A 144 6.47 8.09 4.24
CA ILE A 144 7.90 8.35 4.39
C ILE A 144 8.56 7.33 5.33
N ASN A 145 9.81 7.03 5.08
CA ASN A 145 10.62 6.10 5.91
C ASN A 145 11.16 6.81 7.14
#